data_a049f4a855af19ad9da27b50f4db59aa
#
_entry.id   a049f4a855af19ad9da27b50f4db59aa
#
_cell.length_a   1.000
_cell.length_b   1.000
_cell.length_c   1.000
_cell.angle_alpha   90.00
_cell.angle_beta   90.00
_cell.angle_gamma   90.00
#
_symmetry.space_group_name_H-M   'P 1'
#
loop_
_entity.id
_entity.type
_entity.pdbx_description
1 polymer ?
#
loop_
_entity_poly.entity_id
_entity_poly.type
_entity_poly.pdbx_seq_one_letter_code
_entity_poly.pdbx_strand_id
1 'polypeptide(L)'
;WQGFLEIDPADPASIAANSVSLTRESVRGIDRMGGTILHTSRTDPRTHQATDKTGQVLDVLDKLGIDAMVTLGGDGTLRFSAHLSRLGVKVISIPK
;
A
#
# COMPACT_ATOMS: atom_id res chain seq x y z
N TRP A 1 -3.60 3.97 -0.55
CA TRP A 1 -2.21 4.35 -0.88
C TRP A 1 -1.63 5.43 0.05
N GLN A 2 -2.44 6.00 0.92
CA GLN A 2 -2.03 7.09 1.82
C GLN A 2 -0.73 6.77 2.59
N GLY A 3 -0.66 5.57 3.17
CA GLY A 3 0.50 5.17 3.95
C GLY A 3 1.82 5.23 3.18
N PHE A 4 1.82 4.86 1.91
CA PHE A 4 3.03 4.94 1.08
C PHE A 4 3.52 6.38 0.88
N LEU A 5 2.61 7.34 0.88
CA LEU A 5 2.96 8.74 0.71
C LEU A 5 3.42 9.40 2.02
N GLU A 6 3.15 8.76 3.14
CA GLU A 6 3.54 9.23 4.48
C GLU A 6 4.82 8.55 4.99
N ILE A 7 5.29 7.49 4.32
CA ILE A 7 6.52 6.82 4.70
C ILE A 7 7.73 7.57 4.14
N ASP A 8 8.65 7.93 5.05
CA ASP A 8 10.03 8.26 4.73
C ASP A 8 10.88 7.01 4.99
N PRO A 9 11.46 6.35 3.95
CA PRO A 9 12.23 5.12 4.15
C PRO A 9 13.47 5.28 5.04
N ALA A 10 13.94 6.51 5.23
CA ALA A 10 15.05 6.81 6.13
C ALA A 10 14.62 7.02 7.59
N ASP A 11 13.31 7.13 7.85
CA ASP A 11 12.75 7.37 9.18
C ASP A 11 11.99 6.15 9.69
N PRO A 12 12.57 5.36 10.62
CA PRO A 12 11.90 4.17 11.17
C PRO A 12 10.56 4.50 11.85
N ALA A 13 10.41 5.69 12.42
CA ALA A 13 9.16 6.08 13.08
C ALA A 13 8.02 6.24 12.05
N SER A 14 8.29 6.80 10.87
CA SER A 14 7.28 6.92 9.81
C SER A 14 6.89 5.56 9.24
N ILE A 15 7.83 4.64 9.13
CA ILE A 15 7.57 3.27 8.69
C ILE A 15 6.65 2.57 9.69
N ALA A 16 6.97 2.64 10.99
CA ALA A 16 6.17 2.03 12.05
C ALA A 16 4.76 2.63 12.16
N ALA A 17 4.60 3.91 11.85
CA ALA A 17 3.31 4.59 11.88
C ALA A 17 2.38 4.18 10.72
N ASN A 18 2.95 3.71 9.60
CA ASN A 18 2.21 3.46 8.36
C ASN A 18 2.28 2.01 7.86
N SER A 19 2.88 1.13 8.64
CA SER A 19 3.00 -0.28 8.29
C SER A 19 3.02 -1.16 9.53
N VAL A 20 2.67 -2.41 9.35
CA VAL A 20 2.73 -3.41 10.42
C VAL A 20 3.11 -4.76 9.82
N SER A 21 4.04 -5.45 10.47
CA SER A 21 4.36 -6.83 10.10
C SER A 21 3.25 -7.75 10.58
N LEU A 22 2.70 -8.55 9.67
CA LEU A 22 1.65 -9.50 10.00
C LEU A 22 2.26 -10.86 10.37
N THR A 23 1.70 -11.47 11.40
CA THR A 23 2.03 -12.82 11.85
C THR A 23 0.76 -13.66 11.88
N ARG A 24 0.89 -14.98 12.01
CA ARG A 24 -0.28 -15.84 12.17
C ARG A 24 -1.12 -15.44 13.38
N GLU A 25 -0.47 -15.01 14.45
CA GLU A 25 -1.16 -14.59 15.68
C GLU A 25 -1.90 -13.26 15.49
N SER A 26 -1.26 -12.29 14.81
CA SER A 26 -1.86 -10.97 14.62
C SER A 26 -3.10 -11.00 13.71
N VAL A 27 -3.22 -12.00 12.84
CA VAL A 27 -4.38 -12.16 11.95
C VAL A 27 -5.39 -13.19 12.43
N ARG A 28 -5.13 -13.85 13.55
CA ARG A 28 -6.06 -14.85 14.10
C ARG A 28 -7.36 -14.16 14.54
N GLY A 29 -8.46 -14.63 14.00
CA GLY A 29 -9.79 -14.12 14.39
C GLY A 29 -10.24 -12.86 13.62
N ILE A 30 -9.44 -12.27 12.73
CA ILE A 30 -9.87 -11.11 11.97
C ILE A 30 -11.04 -11.41 11.02
N ASP A 31 -11.18 -12.67 10.61
CA ASP A 31 -12.30 -13.15 9.79
C ASP A 31 -13.65 -13.04 10.49
N ARG A 32 -13.65 -12.92 11.81
CA ARG A 32 -14.85 -12.77 12.64
C ARG A 32 -15.16 -11.30 12.98
N MET A 33 -14.33 -10.37 12.55
CA MET A 33 -14.46 -8.94 12.81
C MET A 33 -14.94 -8.21 11.58
N GLY A 34 -15.77 -7.19 11.78
CA GLY A 34 -16.16 -6.29 10.70
C GLY A 34 -15.07 -5.28 10.39
N GLY A 35 -15.18 -4.65 9.22
CA GLY A 35 -14.24 -3.63 8.78
C GLY A 35 -12.95 -4.19 8.20
N THR A 36 -11.90 -3.42 8.29
CA THR A 36 -10.57 -3.80 7.78
C THR A 36 -9.46 -3.40 8.73
N ILE A 37 -8.50 -4.30 8.95
CA ILE A 37 -7.28 -3.98 9.69
C ILE A 37 -6.31 -3.11 8.88
N LEU A 38 -6.52 -3.02 7.56
CA LEU A 38 -5.65 -2.26 6.66
C LEU A 38 -6.10 -0.80 6.52
N HIS A 39 -7.23 -0.45 7.12
CA HIS A 39 -7.87 0.84 6.94
C HIS A 39 -8.22 1.11 5.48
N THR A 40 -8.72 2.30 5.17
CA THR A 40 -9.09 2.69 3.82
C THR A 40 -8.61 4.10 3.52
N SER A 41 -8.33 4.36 2.25
CA SER A 41 -8.07 5.72 1.80
C SER A 41 -8.54 5.87 0.35
N ARG A 42 -8.80 7.10 -0.07
CA ARG A 42 -9.13 7.45 -1.44
C ARG A 42 -8.00 8.20 -2.15
N THR A 43 -6.80 8.08 -1.63
CA THR A 43 -5.62 8.73 -2.19
C THR A 43 -5.19 8.04 -3.48
N ASP A 44 -5.08 8.78 -4.57
CA ASP A 44 -4.44 8.33 -5.80
C ASP A 44 -3.06 8.99 -5.89
N PRO A 45 -1.97 8.19 -5.82
CA PRO A 45 -0.61 8.76 -5.85
C PRO A 45 -0.29 9.55 -7.11
N ARG A 46 -0.98 9.30 -8.22
CA ARG A 46 -0.74 10.01 -9.49
C ARG A 46 -1.27 11.44 -9.49
N THR A 47 -2.25 11.71 -8.65
CA THR A 47 -2.94 13.02 -8.62
C THR A 47 -2.91 13.69 -7.26
N HIS A 48 -2.28 13.07 -6.26
CA HIS A 48 -2.23 13.59 -4.90
C HIS A 48 -1.54 14.96 -4.86
N GLN A 49 -2.27 15.97 -4.36
CA GLN A 49 -1.80 17.36 -4.34
C GLN A 49 -1.34 17.86 -5.72
N ALA A 50 -2.04 17.45 -6.79
CA ALA A 50 -1.75 17.81 -8.18
C ALA A 50 -0.35 17.39 -8.65
N THR A 51 0.26 16.41 -8.01
CA THR A 51 1.60 15.90 -8.36
C THR A 51 1.57 14.38 -8.47
N ASP A 52 2.22 13.84 -9.50
CA ASP A 52 2.41 12.39 -9.63
C ASP A 52 3.49 11.91 -8.65
N LYS A 53 3.07 11.10 -7.67
CA LYS A 53 3.96 10.56 -6.63
C LYS A 53 4.28 9.08 -6.83
N THR A 54 4.09 8.55 -8.03
CA THR A 54 4.42 7.16 -8.36
C THR A 54 5.88 6.83 -8.00
N GLY A 55 6.81 7.75 -8.30
CA GLY A 55 8.22 7.56 -7.97
C GLY A 55 8.48 7.39 -6.47
N GLN A 56 7.74 8.09 -5.64
CA GLN A 56 7.83 7.92 -4.18
C GLN A 56 7.36 6.53 -3.74
N VAL A 57 6.27 6.03 -4.31
CA VAL A 57 5.77 4.68 -4.01
C VAL A 57 6.80 3.63 -4.42
N LEU A 58 7.39 3.76 -5.62
CA LEU A 58 8.43 2.85 -6.09
C LEU A 58 9.67 2.88 -5.19
N ASP A 59 10.07 4.04 -4.73
CA ASP A 59 11.21 4.22 -3.83
C ASP A 59 10.96 3.54 -2.48
N VAL A 60 9.77 3.69 -1.91
CA VAL A 60 9.38 3.01 -0.67
C VAL A 60 9.41 1.50 -0.84
N LEU A 61 8.85 0.97 -1.94
CA LEU A 61 8.86 -0.47 -2.22
C LEU A 61 10.29 -1.02 -2.29
N ASP A 62 11.18 -0.31 -2.97
CA ASP A 62 12.57 -0.70 -3.13
C ASP A 62 13.32 -0.67 -1.79
N LYS A 63 13.23 0.42 -1.07
CA LYS A 63 13.98 0.62 0.18
C LYS A 63 13.47 -0.23 1.34
N LEU A 64 12.20 -0.58 1.36
CA LEU A 64 11.64 -1.52 2.34
C LEU A 64 11.86 -2.99 1.94
N GLY A 65 12.41 -3.26 0.76
CA GLY A 65 12.67 -4.61 0.30
C GLY A 65 11.40 -5.41 -0.01
N ILE A 66 10.36 -4.75 -0.50
CA ILE A 66 9.10 -5.40 -0.84
C ILE A 66 9.23 -6.05 -2.21
N ASP A 67 9.09 -7.37 -2.27
CA ASP A 67 9.24 -8.16 -3.50
C ASP A 67 7.97 -8.22 -4.32
N ALA A 68 6.81 -8.21 -3.68
CA ALA A 68 5.52 -8.31 -4.33
C ALA A 68 4.43 -7.67 -3.46
N MET A 69 3.31 -7.33 -4.07
CA MET A 69 2.18 -6.69 -3.39
C MET A 69 0.89 -7.44 -3.64
N VAL A 70 0.04 -7.44 -2.63
CA VAL A 70 -1.38 -7.76 -2.77
C VAL A 70 -2.16 -6.50 -2.41
N THR A 71 -2.99 -6.03 -3.32
CA THR A 71 -3.81 -4.83 -3.11
C THR A 71 -5.28 -5.20 -3.03
N LEU A 72 -5.97 -4.58 -2.08
CA LEU A 72 -7.40 -4.82 -1.86
C LEU A 72 -8.14 -3.49 -1.99
N GLY A 73 -9.10 -3.41 -2.90
CA GLY A 73 -9.86 -2.18 -3.04
C GLY A 73 -10.73 -2.13 -4.28
N GLY A 74 -11.29 -0.96 -4.51
CA GLY A 74 -12.13 -0.66 -5.65
C GLY A 74 -11.34 -0.07 -6.83
N ASP A 75 -12.04 0.60 -7.73
CA ASP A 75 -11.50 1.08 -9.01
C ASP A 75 -10.23 1.91 -8.87
N GLY A 76 -10.18 2.84 -7.93
CA GLY A 76 -9.00 3.69 -7.73
C GLY A 76 -7.76 2.91 -7.32
N THR A 77 -7.92 1.98 -6.38
CA THR A 77 -6.83 1.09 -5.95
C THR A 77 -6.37 0.21 -7.09
N LEU A 78 -7.31 -0.37 -7.84
CA LEU A 78 -6.98 -1.28 -8.94
C LEU A 78 -6.31 -0.55 -10.11
N ARG A 79 -6.71 0.68 -10.41
CA ARG A 79 -6.06 1.48 -11.46
C ARG A 79 -4.61 1.78 -11.14
N PHE A 80 -4.34 2.19 -9.90
CA PHE A 80 -2.95 2.44 -9.49
C PHE A 80 -2.13 1.16 -9.45
N SER A 81 -2.73 0.05 -9.01
CA SER A 81 -2.08 -1.26 -9.05
C SER A 81 -1.70 -1.67 -10.47
N ALA A 82 -2.59 -1.46 -11.45
CA ALA A 82 -2.30 -1.73 -12.86
C ALA A 82 -1.16 -0.83 -13.37
N HIS A 83 -1.12 0.42 -12.95
CA HIS A 83 -0.03 1.34 -13.28
C HIS A 83 1.31 0.83 -12.74
N LEU A 84 1.36 0.42 -11.48
CA LEU A 84 2.57 -0.17 -10.88
C LEU A 84 2.99 -1.45 -11.60
N SER A 85 2.04 -2.30 -11.99
CA SER A 85 2.33 -3.53 -12.72
C SER A 85 3.02 -3.24 -14.06
N ARG A 86 2.59 -2.22 -14.78
CA ARG A 86 3.24 -1.79 -16.03
C ARG A 86 4.66 -1.29 -15.82
N LEU A 87 4.98 -0.81 -14.62
CA LEU A 87 6.32 -0.36 -14.25
C LEU A 87 7.20 -1.49 -13.69
N GLY A 88 6.73 -2.73 -13.73
CA GLY A 88 7.49 -3.90 -13.33
C GLY A 88 7.27 -4.38 -11.91
N VAL A 89 6.36 -3.77 -11.15
CA VAL A 89 6.02 -4.22 -9.80
C VAL A 89 5.15 -5.48 -9.88
N LYS A 90 5.48 -6.48 -9.09
CA LYS A 90 4.66 -7.70 -8.99
C LYS A 90 3.45 -7.42 -8.11
N VAL A 91 2.27 -7.33 -8.70
CA VAL A 91 1.03 -6.99 -8.01
C VAL A 91 -0.05 -8.01 -8.31
N ILE A 92 -0.73 -8.48 -7.25
CA ILE A 92 -2.00 -9.20 -7.35
C ILE A 92 -3.06 -8.31 -6.71
N SER A 93 -4.14 -8.06 -7.42
CA SER A 93 -5.22 -7.20 -6.95
C SER A 93 -6.48 -8.00 -6.66
N ILE A 94 -7.06 -7.75 -5.49
CA ILE A 94 -8.31 -8.36 -5.05
C ILE A 94 -9.36 -7.24 -5.03
N PRO A 95 -10.33 -7.27 -5.95
CA PRO A 95 -11.41 -6.27 -5.99
C PRO A 95 -12.36 -6.45 -4.81
N LYS A 96 -12.89 -5.34 -4.36
CA LYS A 96 -13.93 -5.36 -3.34
C LYS A 96 -15.19 -4.62 -3.80
#